data_e0dd20f7d1e6a8e8b01e3aaeeb92fc60
#
_entry.id   e0dd20f7d1e6a8e8b01e3aaeeb92fc60
#
_cell.length_a   1.000
_cell.length_b   1.000
_cell.length_c   1.000
_cell.angle_alpha   90.00
_cell.angle_beta   90.00
_cell.angle_gamma   90.00
#
_symmetry.space_group_name_H-M   'P 1'
#
loop_
_entity.id
_entity.type
_entity.pdbx_description
1 polymer ?
#
loop_
_entity_poly.entity_id
_entity_poly.type
_entity_poly.pdbx_seq_one_letter_code
_entity_poly.pdbx_strand_id
1 'polypeptide(L)'
;MTRIACSTYSFNQLISKDEISQLESLQLAKEMGFDAIEIVDLIHDESIAERDYVYQLKEELERLNFPIASFTFHANLLHEDAEQTHLEIKRIKKMIDYAEILGAKRIRHDVAWGQSKKSFDIVLPDLALACRTITEYAANKQIITMVENHGFFVQDSDRMEKLYNQVHHPNFKLLIDVGNFLCVDESPVHAVSRLAPFAEYVHIKDFHVKSGREATPGEGFFQTRGGNFLRGAIIGHGNVPLTQCFNSLKNSGYQGDVAIEFEGMEDNREGIRISLENVRKQLFEYLQK
;
A
#
# COMPACT_ATOMS: atom_id res chain seq x y z
N MET A 1 -2.01 -20.95 -0.16
CA MET A 1 -3.34 -20.33 0.05
C MET A 1 -3.09 -18.85 0.28
N THR A 2 -3.73 -17.98 -0.48
CA THR A 2 -3.62 -16.52 -0.34
C THR A 2 -4.10 -16.10 1.05
N ARG A 3 -3.29 -15.37 1.81
CA ARG A 3 -3.67 -14.81 3.11
C ARG A 3 -4.32 -13.44 2.91
N ILE A 4 -5.27 -13.11 3.78
CA ILE A 4 -5.87 -11.77 3.83
C ILE A 4 -5.26 -11.05 5.04
N ALA A 5 -4.44 -10.05 4.74
CA ALA A 5 -3.86 -9.17 5.74
C ALA A 5 -4.76 -7.94 6.00
N CYS A 6 -4.59 -7.32 7.16
CA CYS A 6 -5.09 -5.98 7.43
C CYS A 6 -3.94 -4.99 7.32
N SER A 7 -4.12 -3.90 6.59
CA SER A 7 -3.24 -2.75 6.71
C SER A 7 -3.58 -1.97 7.98
N THR A 8 -2.58 -1.65 8.83
CA THR A 8 -2.82 -0.83 10.03
C THR A 8 -3.36 0.56 9.67
N TYR A 9 -3.15 1.02 8.43
CA TYR A 9 -3.75 2.25 7.92
C TYR A 9 -5.28 2.21 7.97
N SER A 10 -5.89 1.04 7.85
CA SER A 10 -7.35 0.88 7.99
C SER A 10 -7.88 1.35 9.34
N PHE A 11 -7.04 1.42 10.37
CA PHE A 11 -7.39 1.92 11.70
C PHE A 11 -7.05 3.39 11.92
N ASN A 12 -6.63 4.10 10.86
CA ASN A 12 -6.11 5.48 10.98
C ASN A 12 -7.11 6.46 11.65
N GLN A 13 -8.42 6.28 11.44
CA GLN A 13 -9.43 7.12 12.10
C GLN A 13 -9.44 6.92 13.62
N LEU A 14 -9.24 5.71 14.11
CA LEU A 14 -9.18 5.42 15.55
C LEU A 14 -7.85 5.87 16.15
N ILE A 15 -6.75 5.61 15.42
CA ILE A 15 -5.40 5.99 15.88
C ILE A 15 -5.25 7.52 15.93
N SER A 16 -5.71 8.24 14.90
CA SER A 16 -5.61 9.70 14.85
C SER A 16 -6.47 10.45 15.88
N LYS A 17 -7.46 9.76 16.44
CA LYS A 17 -8.31 10.28 17.53
C LYS A 17 -7.85 9.82 18.92
N ASP A 18 -6.72 9.14 19.02
CA ASP A 18 -6.20 8.52 20.25
C ASP A 18 -7.18 7.52 20.90
N GLU A 19 -8.09 6.93 20.11
CA GLU A 19 -9.02 5.91 20.60
C GLU A 19 -8.33 4.54 20.78
N ILE A 20 -7.32 4.26 19.94
CA ILE A 20 -6.43 3.09 20.06
C ILE A 20 -5.01 3.48 19.64
N SER A 21 -4.02 2.79 20.17
CA SER A 21 -2.64 2.83 19.67
C SER A 21 -2.44 1.92 18.45
N GLN A 22 -1.32 2.10 17.75
CA GLN A 22 -0.93 1.18 16.67
C GLN A 22 -0.73 -0.26 17.19
N LEU A 23 -0.22 -0.46 18.40
CA LEU A 23 -0.11 -1.78 19.03
C LEU A 23 -1.49 -2.43 19.23
N GLU A 24 -2.46 -1.68 19.75
CA GLU A 24 -3.82 -2.19 19.94
C GLU A 24 -4.51 -2.50 18.61
N SER A 25 -4.14 -1.82 17.52
CA SER A 25 -4.67 -2.15 16.17
C SER A 25 -4.23 -3.54 15.69
N LEU A 26 -3.05 -4.03 16.10
CA LEU A 26 -2.60 -5.39 15.79
C LEU A 26 -3.51 -6.42 16.47
N GLN A 27 -3.82 -6.22 17.74
CA GLN A 27 -4.72 -7.09 18.49
C GLN A 27 -6.12 -7.08 17.87
N LEU A 28 -6.66 -5.89 17.58
CA LEU A 28 -7.99 -5.75 16.99
C LEU A 28 -8.09 -6.44 15.63
N ALA A 29 -7.08 -6.30 14.75
CA ALA A 29 -7.03 -7.01 13.47
C ALA A 29 -7.00 -8.54 13.67
N LYS A 30 -6.23 -9.03 14.64
CA LYS A 30 -6.19 -10.46 14.99
C LYS A 30 -7.55 -10.98 15.48
N GLU A 31 -8.23 -10.22 16.33
CA GLU A 31 -9.57 -10.55 16.87
C GLU A 31 -10.64 -10.54 15.77
N MET A 32 -10.53 -9.63 14.78
CA MET A 32 -11.38 -9.63 13.59
C MET A 32 -11.16 -10.85 12.67
N GLY A 33 -10.07 -11.60 12.91
CA GLY A 33 -9.76 -12.85 12.21
C GLY A 33 -8.93 -12.69 10.95
N PHE A 34 -8.18 -11.61 10.76
CA PHE A 34 -7.20 -11.50 9.69
C PHE A 34 -6.08 -12.54 9.81
N ASP A 35 -5.53 -12.96 8.67
CA ASP A 35 -4.47 -13.99 8.62
C ASP A 35 -3.08 -13.42 8.88
N ALA A 36 -2.88 -12.13 8.60
CA ALA A 36 -1.62 -11.40 8.75
C ALA A 36 -1.87 -9.91 8.93
N ILE A 37 -0.84 -9.17 9.29
CA ILE A 37 -0.86 -7.71 9.44
C ILE A 37 0.16 -7.06 8.49
N GLU A 38 -0.20 -5.92 7.94
CA GLU A 38 0.73 -4.97 7.35
C GLU A 38 0.87 -3.78 8.31
N ILE A 39 2.09 -3.47 8.69
CA ILE A 39 2.38 -2.30 9.50
C ILE A 39 2.70 -1.13 8.58
N VAL A 40 1.94 -0.03 8.73
CA VAL A 40 2.14 1.22 7.98
C VAL A 40 2.71 2.28 8.90
N ASP A 41 3.90 2.77 8.56
CA ASP A 41 4.70 3.69 9.35
C ASP A 41 4.93 3.22 10.81
N LEU A 42 5.63 4.02 11.58
CA LEU A 42 5.81 3.82 13.03
C LEU A 42 5.07 4.96 13.74
N ILE A 43 3.92 4.63 14.34
CA ILE A 43 3.08 5.60 15.05
C ILE A 43 3.23 5.37 16.55
N HIS A 44 4.06 6.18 17.19
CA HIS A 44 4.38 6.04 18.62
C HIS A 44 4.55 7.39 19.28
N ASP A 45 4.54 7.38 20.61
CA ASP A 45 4.85 8.56 21.41
C ASP A 45 6.30 9.00 21.19
N GLU A 46 6.53 10.30 21.02
CA GLU A 46 7.87 10.88 20.78
C GLU A 46 8.87 10.63 21.91
N SER A 47 8.40 10.30 23.11
CA SER A 47 9.25 9.93 24.24
C SER A 47 9.89 8.53 24.10
N ILE A 48 9.37 7.69 23.20
CA ILE A 48 9.87 6.35 22.92
C ILE A 48 10.82 6.42 21.73
N ALA A 49 12.05 5.90 21.88
CA ALA A 49 12.95 5.81 20.75
C ALA A 49 12.37 4.87 19.68
N GLU A 50 12.41 5.29 18.42
CA GLU A 50 11.85 4.55 17.27
C GLU A 50 12.25 3.07 17.24
N ARG A 51 13.52 2.78 17.56
CA ARG A 51 14.03 1.40 17.62
C ARG A 51 13.39 0.59 18.74
N ASP A 52 13.16 1.20 19.90
CA ASP A 52 12.54 0.52 21.04
C ASP A 52 11.08 0.22 20.72
N TYR A 53 10.41 1.14 20.03
CA TYR A 53 9.05 0.90 19.54
C TYR A 53 8.98 -0.25 18.54
N VAL A 54 9.96 -0.38 17.65
CA VAL A 54 10.04 -1.53 16.71
C VAL A 54 10.15 -2.85 17.48
N TYR A 55 10.88 -2.90 18.60
CA TYR A 55 10.90 -4.10 19.45
C TYR A 55 9.56 -4.35 20.15
N GLN A 56 8.85 -3.31 20.59
CA GLN A 56 7.50 -3.46 21.15
C GLN A 56 6.53 -4.05 20.12
N LEU A 57 6.56 -3.55 18.86
CA LEU A 57 5.77 -4.12 17.77
C LEU A 57 6.12 -5.60 17.52
N LYS A 58 7.41 -5.94 17.53
CA LYS A 58 7.85 -7.33 17.37
C LYS A 58 7.33 -8.23 18.48
N GLU A 59 7.50 -7.82 19.75
CA GLU A 59 7.01 -8.56 20.91
C GLU A 59 5.51 -8.78 20.86
N GLU A 60 4.75 -7.76 20.43
CA GLU A 60 3.30 -7.88 20.27
C GLU A 60 2.91 -8.83 19.14
N LEU A 61 3.58 -8.79 17.98
CA LEU A 61 3.38 -9.75 16.90
C LEU A 61 3.64 -11.20 17.36
N GLU A 62 4.71 -11.41 18.12
CA GLU A 62 5.07 -12.72 18.70
C GLU A 62 4.01 -13.17 19.72
N ARG A 63 3.60 -12.29 20.63
CA ARG A 63 2.55 -12.55 21.64
C ARG A 63 1.23 -12.97 20.99
N LEU A 64 0.83 -12.31 19.93
CA LEU A 64 -0.40 -12.59 19.18
C LEU A 64 -0.27 -13.78 18.24
N ASN A 65 0.93 -14.32 18.04
CA ASN A 65 1.22 -15.24 16.94
C ASN A 65 0.61 -14.74 15.61
N PHE A 66 0.92 -13.47 15.28
CA PHE A 66 0.33 -12.78 14.14
C PHE A 66 1.41 -12.45 13.10
N PRO A 67 1.42 -13.13 11.95
CA PRO A 67 2.46 -12.94 10.95
C PRO A 67 2.42 -11.52 10.36
N ILE A 68 3.59 -10.92 10.17
CA ILE A 68 3.72 -9.69 9.39
C ILE A 68 3.73 -10.03 7.88
N ALA A 69 2.87 -9.37 7.11
CA ALA A 69 2.79 -9.52 5.66
C ALA A 69 3.75 -8.56 4.94
N SER A 70 3.79 -7.30 5.38
CA SER A 70 4.64 -6.24 4.85
C SER A 70 4.89 -5.17 5.91
N PHE A 71 6.03 -4.49 5.82
CA PHE A 71 6.27 -3.23 6.49
C PHE A 71 6.27 -2.11 5.46
N THR A 72 5.32 -1.22 5.56
CA THR A 72 5.00 -0.16 4.59
C THR A 72 5.30 1.20 5.19
N PHE A 73 5.86 2.12 4.43
CA PHE A 73 6.16 3.46 4.93
C PHE A 73 6.20 4.51 3.81
N HIS A 74 5.86 5.73 4.17
CA HIS A 74 5.91 6.86 3.26
C HIS A 74 7.35 7.19 2.85
N ALA A 75 7.52 7.57 1.58
CA ALA A 75 8.80 8.01 1.04
C ALA A 75 8.61 9.00 -0.12
N ASN A 76 9.63 9.82 -0.37
CA ASN A 76 9.68 10.66 -1.56
C ASN A 76 11.12 10.69 -2.10
N LEU A 77 11.31 10.16 -3.28
CA LEU A 77 12.61 10.12 -3.98
C LEU A 77 12.73 11.23 -5.03
N LEU A 78 11.66 12.02 -5.23
CA LEU A 78 11.61 13.10 -6.21
C LEU A 78 11.89 14.44 -5.52
N HIS A 79 13.15 14.79 -5.43
CA HIS A 79 13.60 16.07 -4.92
C HIS A 79 14.31 16.87 -6.02
N GLU A 80 14.31 18.20 -5.91
CA GLU A 80 15.11 19.06 -6.79
C GLU A 80 16.61 18.98 -6.44
N ASP A 81 16.90 18.74 -5.17
CA ASP A 81 18.25 18.60 -4.63
C ASP A 81 18.62 17.12 -4.44
N ALA A 82 19.73 16.72 -5.04
CA ALA A 82 20.26 15.36 -4.94
C ALA A 82 20.65 14.97 -3.51
N GLU A 83 21.02 15.93 -2.65
CA GLU A 83 21.33 15.67 -1.25
C GLU A 83 20.08 15.21 -0.49
N GLN A 84 18.93 15.84 -0.74
CA GLN A 84 17.65 15.41 -0.13
C GLN A 84 17.27 13.99 -0.54
N THR A 85 17.46 13.64 -1.82
CA THR A 85 17.25 12.25 -2.27
C THR A 85 18.20 11.27 -1.56
N HIS A 86 19.45 11.66 -1.35
CA HIS A 86 20.42 10.83 -0.63
C HIS A 86 20.03 10.63 0.84
N LEU A 87 19.58 11.68 1.51
CA LEU A 87 19.09 11.59 2.91
C LEU A 87 17.85 10.69 3.00
N GLU A 88 16.93 10.78 2.04
CA GLU A 88 15.77 9.93 1.99
C GLU A 88 16.12 8.44 1.77
N ILE A 89 17.06 8.15 0.86
CA ILE A 89 17.59 6.79 0.69
C ILE A 89 18.20 6.27 2.00
N LYS A 90 18.93 7.10 2.73
CA LYS A 90 19.49 6.72 4.04
C LYS A 90 18.40 6.42 5.07
N ARG A 91 17.33 7.22 5.11
CA ARG A 91 16.16 6.98 5.95
C ARG A 91 15.49 5.65 5.60
N ILE A 92 15.27 5.41 4.31
CA ILE A 92 14.66 4.15 3.84
C ILE A 92 15.52 2.93 4.22
N LYS A 93 16.84 3.01 4.12
CA LYS A 93 17.74 1.94 4.57
C LYS A 93 17.59 1.66 6.07
N LYS A 94 17.41 2.68 6.91
CA LYS A 94 17.08 2.51 8.33
C LYS A 94 15.74 1.79 8.52
N MET A 95 14.71 2.12 7.71
CA MET A 95 13.43 1.41 7.77
C MET A 95 13.55 -0.06 7.33
N ILE A 96 14.45 -0.36 6.40
CA ILE A 96 14.77 -1.75 6.03
C ILE A 96 15.42 -2.50 7.19
N ASP A 97 16.29 -1.86 7.98
CA ASP A 97 16.86 -2.46 9.19
C ASP A 97 15.76 -2.76 10.22
N TYR A 98 14.76 -1.91 10.34
CA TYR A 98 13.59 -2.15 11.17
C TYR A 98 12.70 -3.29 10.66
N ALA A 99 12.50 -3.37 9.34
CA ALA A 99 11.82 -4.50 8.72
C ALA A 99 12.48 -5.85 9.04
N GLU A 100 13.81 -5.89 9.06
CA GLU A 100 14.59 -7.07 9.47
C GLU A 100 14.33 -7.45 10.93
N ILE A 101 14.31 -6.47 11.86
CA ILE A 101 13.98 -6.68 13.27
C ILE A 101 12.55 -7.24 13.42
N LEU A 102 11.58 -6.67 12.70
CA LEU A 102 10.18 -7.11 12.70
C LEU A 102 9.99 -8.51 12.07
N GLY A 103 10.98 -8.99 11.33
CA GLY A 103 10.88 -10.24 10.57
C GLY A 103 10.09 -10.13 9.26
N ALA A 104 9.82 -8.92 8.80
CA ALA A 104 9.15 -8.67 7.54
C ALA A 104 10.04 -9.11 6.36
N LYS A 105 9.44 -9.83 5.41
CA LYS A 105 10.12 -10.28 4.18
C LYS A 105 9.85 -9.37 2.99
N ARG A 106 8.96 -8.41 3.16
CA ARG A 106 8.58 -7.42 2.17
C ARG A 106 8.52 -6.04 2.82
N ILE A 107 8.98 -5.05 2.09
CA ILE A 107 8.73 -3.65 2.41
C ILE A 107 8.08 -2.97 1.22
N ARG A 108 7.26 -1.96 1.49
CA ARG A 108 6.76 -1.04 0.48
C ARG A 108 7.17 0.38 0.83
N HIS A 109 7.66 1.11 -0.15
CA HIS A 109 7.91 2.54 -0.03
C HIS A 109 7.29 3.30 -1.21
N ASP A 110 6.94 4.55 -0.99
CA ASP A 110 6.54 5.42 -2.09
C ASP A 110 7.74 5.80 -2.97
N VAL A 111 7.45 6.28 -4.17
CA VAL A 111 8.47 6.78 -5.08
C VAL A 111 8.45 8.31 -5.13
N ALA A 112 7.26 8.90 -5.32
CA ALA A 112 7.12 10.34 -5.45
C ALA A 112 5.69 10.79 -5.17
N TRP A 113 5.55 11.95 -4.55
CA TRP A 113 4.29 12.55 -4.18
C TRP A 113 3.95 13.78 -5.00
N GLY A 114 2.65 13.96 -5.27
CA GLY A 114 2.10 15.18 -5.86
C GLY A 114 2.39 15.32 -7.35
N GLN A 115 2.76 16.53 -7.75
CA GLN A 115 3.06 16.88 -9.13
C GLN A 115 4.49 17.37 -9.26
N SER A 116 5.12 17.09 -10.39
CA SER A 116 6.44 17.61 -10.76
C SER A 116 6.33 18.56 -11.94
N LYS A 117 7.18 19.58 -11.96
CA LYS A 117 7.36 20.43 -13.15
C LYS A 117 8.12 19.73 -14.27
N LYS A 118 8.82 18.64 -13.95
CA LYS A 118 9.51 17.78 -14.94
C LYS A 118 8.60 16.64 -15.36
N SER A 119 8.65 16.25 -16.62
CA SER A 119 7.93 15.07 -17.10
C SER A 119 8.49 13.80 -16.46
N PHE A 120 7.66 12.76 -16.39
CA PHE A 120 8.05 11.47 -15.82
C PHE A 120 9.28 10.88 -16.51
N ASP A 121 9.32 10.90 -17.84
CA ASP A 121 10.43 10.30 -18.61
C ASP A 121 11.79 10.99 -18.36
N ILE A 122 11.78 12.28 -17.96
CA ILE A 122 13.00 13.01 -17.58
C ILE A 122 13.54 12.57 -16.22
N VAL A 123 12.65 12.30 -15.26
CA VAL A 123 13.06 11.94 -13.89
C VAL A 123 13.16 10.44 -13.66
N LEU A 124 12.61 9.62 -14.57
CA LEU A 124 12.62 8.17 -14.47
C LEU A 124 14.01 7.56 -14.23
N PRO A 125 15.09 7.97 -14.91
CA PRO A 125 16.41 7.40 -14.66
C PRO A 125 16.89 7.59 -13.21
N ASP A 126 16.67 8.77 -12.64
CA ASP A 126 17.08 9.10 -11.26
C ASP A 126 16.23 8.35 -10.25
N LEU A 127 14.91 8.28 -10.45
CA LEU A 127 13.99 7.51 -9.61
C LEU A 127 14.33 6.01 -9.64
N ALA A 128 14.61 5.47 -10.81
CA ALA A 128 14.98 4.06 -10.96
C ALA A 128 16.32 3.74 -10.29
N LEU A 129 17.31 4.64 -10.37
CA LEU A 129 18.60 4.49 -9.69
C LEU A 129 18.43 4.50 -8.17
N ALA A 130 17.61 5.42 -7.65
CA ALA A 130 17.30 5.48 -6.22
C ALA A 130 16.60 4.20 -5.73
N CYS A 131 15.54 3.75 -6.43
CA CYS A 131 14.84 2.50 -6.12
C CYS A 131 15.79 1.29 -6.20
N ARG A 132 16.66 1.23 -7.21
CA ARG A 132 17.65 0.15 -7.33
C ARG A 132 18.63 0.14 -6.16
N THR A 133 19.14 1.29 -5.75
CA THR A 133 20.05 1.44 -4.60
C THR A 133 19.41 0.94 -3.29
N ILE A 134 18.11 1.23 -3.09
CA ILE A 134 17.32 0.75 -1.97
C ILE A 134 17.14 -0.77 -2.05
N THR A 135 16.78 -1.26 -3.23
CA THR A 135 16.53 -2.69 -3.47
C THR A 135 17.79 -3.54 -3.26
N GLU A 136 18.95 -3.09 -3.74
CA GLU A 136 20.22 -3.77 -3.52
C GLU A 136 20.57 -3.88 -2.03
N TYR A 137 20.28 -2.84 -1.24
CA TYR A 137 20.45 -2.89 0.22
C TYR A 137 19.51 -3.90 0.87
N ALA A 138 18.23 -3.90 0.52
CA ALA A 138 17.23 -4.82 1.05
C ALA A 138 17.51 -6.28 0.65
N ALA A 139 18.01 -6.51 -0.57
CA ALA A 139 18.35 -7.83 -1.08
C ALA A 139 19.42 -8.54 -0.24
N ASN A 140 20.42 -7.79 0.29
CA ASN A 140 21.43 -8.32 1.20
C ASN A 140 20.84 -8.83 2.52
N LYS A 141 19.62 -8.41 2.87
CA LYS A 141 18.84 -8.83 4.04
C LYS A 141 17.74 -9.82 3.69
N GLN A 142 17.67 -10.28 2.45
CA GLN A 142 16.63 -11.17 1.94
C GLN A 142 15.22 -10.56 2.06
N ILE A 143 15.12 -9.25 1.88
CA ILE A 143 13.88 -8.48 1.91
C ILE A 143 13.55 -8.03 0.48
N ILE A 144 12.33 -8.27 0.04
CA ILE A 144 11.79 -7.79 -1.23
C ILE A 144 11.36 -6.33 -1.05
N THR A 145 11.73 -5.46 -1.97
CA THR A 145 11.21 -4.09 -2.03
C THR A 145 10.05 -4.00 -3.00
N MET A 146 9.04 -3.26 -2.62
CA MET A 146 7.87 -2.98 -3.45
C MET A 146 7.65 -1.49 -3.54
N VAL A 147 7.16 -1.04 -4.68
CA VAL A 147 6.58 0.29 -4.85
C VAL A 147 5.11 0.13 -5.19
N GLU A 148 4.29 1.07 -4.74
CA GLU A 148 2.85 1.08 -4.95
C GLU A 148 2.46 2.15 -5.98
N ASN A 149 1.37 1.92 -6.69
CA ASN A 149 0.69 2.92 -7.49
C ASN A 149 0.00 3.95 -6.57
N HIS A 150 0.80 4.90 -6.02
CA HIS A 150 0.40 5.85 -5.00
C HIS A 150 1.06 7.22 -5.22
N GLY A 151 0.54 8.28 -4.57
CA GLY A 151 1.15 9.61 -4.55
C GLY A 151 0.95 10.45 -5.81
N PHE A 152 0.06 10.08 -6.70
CA PHE A 152 -0.31 10.77 -7.95
C PHE A 152 0.75 10.82 -9.05
N PHE A 153 2.04 10.90 -8.73
CA PHE A 153 3.09 11.08 -9.74
C PHE A 153 3.50 9.76 -10.42
N VAL A 154 3.75 8.69 -9.64
CA VAL A 154 4.07 7.34 -10.15
C VAL A 154 2.90 6.42 -9.82
N GLN A 155 1.72 6.70 -10.33
CA GLN A 155 0.49 6.01 -9.91
C GLN A 155 -0.24 5.32 -11.06
N ASP A 156 -0.14 5.84 -12.27
CA ASP A 156 -0.72 5.15 -13.44
C ASP A 156 0.14 3.94 -13.88
N SER A 157 -0.53 2.96 -14.48
CA SER A 157 0.09 1.68 -14.82
C SER A 157 1.26 1.79 -15.80
N ASP A 158 1.23 2.77 -16.72
CA ASP A 158 2.32 3.01 -17.66
C ASP A 158 3.61 3.44 -16.94
N ARG A 159 3.51 4.37 -15.99
CA ARG A 159 4.66 4.84 -15.23
C ARG A 159 5.19 3.77 -14.29
N MET A 160 4.30 3.01 -13.66
CA MET A 160 4.67 1.88 -12.81
C MET A 160 5.46 0.81 -13.59
N GLU A 161 4.98 0.42 -14.77
CA GLU A 161 5.67 -0.56 -15.60
C GLU A 161 7.02 -0.05 -16.11
N LYS A 162 7.09 1.22 -16.55
CA LYS A 162 8.35 1.84 -16.96
C LYS A 162 9.36 1.88 -15.82
N LEU A 163 8.94 2.24 -14.61
CA LEU A 163 9.81 2.24 -13.43
C LEU A 163 10.30 0.82 -13.13
N TYR A 164 9.39 -0.17 -13.11
CA TYR A 164 9.74 -1.58 -12.87
C TYR A 164 10.80 -2.06 -13.86
N ASN A 165 10.59 -1.80 -15.14
CA ASN A 165 11.53 -2.19 -16.21
C ASN A 165 12.88 -1.48 -16.09
N GLN A 166 12.89 -0.21 -15.71
CA GLN A 166 14.11 0.59 -15.60
C GLN A 166 14.93 0.18 -14.36
N VAL A 167 14.29 -0.12 -13.22
CA VAL A 167 14.98 -0.62 -12.01
C VAL A 167 15.64 -1.96 -12.29
N HIS A 168 14.98 -2.85 -13.01
CA HIS A 168 15.49 -4.12 -13.51
C HIS A 168 16.28 -4.91 -12.45
N HIS A 169 15.65 -5.23 -11.33
CA HIS A 169 16.26 -5.99 -10.24
C HIS A 169 15.31 -7.11 -9.75
N PRO A 170 15.77 -8.35 -9.52
CA PRO A 170 14.89 -9.48 -9.17
C PRO A 170 14.11 -9.27 -7.86
N ASN A 171 14.68 -8.54 -6.89
CA ASN A 171 14.04 -8.23 -5.61
C ASN A 171 13.20 -6.94 -5.64
N PHE A 172 13.10 -6.25 -6.78
CA PHE A 172 12.19 -5.12 -6.96
C PHE A 172 10.88 -5.60 -7.55
N LYS A 173 9.78 -5.33 -6.88
CA LYS A 173 8.45 -5.81 -7.24
C LYS A 173 7.42 -4.68 -7.14
N LEU A 174 6.18 -4.97 -7.50
CA LEU A 174 5.07 -4.03 -7.37
C LEU A 174 4.11 -4.47 -6.26
N LEU A 175 3.67 -3.53 -5.47
CA LEU A 175 2.44 -3.58 -4.73
C LEU A 175 1.36 -2.93 -5.62
N ILE A 176 0.29 -3.64 -5.89
CA ILE A 176 -0.83 -3.13 -6.69
C ILE A 176 -1.99 -2.82 -5.76
N ASP A 177 -2.33 -1.54 -5.59
CA ASP A 177 -3.59 -1.13 -5.01
C ASP A 177 -4.64 -1.02 -6.13
N VAL A 178 -5.69 -1.83 -6.04
CA VAL A 178 -6.72 -1.91 -7.09
C VAL A 178 -7.58 -0.64 -7.18
N GLY A 179 -7.71 0.10 -6.08
CA GLY A 179 -8.50 1.33 -6.01
C GLY A 179 -7.74 2.58 -6.45
N ASN A 180 -6.45 2.65 -6.17
CA ASN A 180 -5.64 3.85 -6.37
C ASN A 180 -5.52 4.29 -7.83
N PHE A 181 -5.79 3.41 -8.80
CA PHE A 181 -5.84 3.81 -10.21
C PHE A 181 -6.95 4.84 -10.49
N LEU A 182 -8.03 4.82 -9.71
CA LEU A 182 -9.09 5.82 -9.83
C LEU A 182 -8.60 7.24 -9.47
N CYS A 183 -7.59 7.38 -8.61
CA CYS A 183 -7.02 8.69 -8.24
C CYS A 183 -6.39 9.42 -9.45
N VAL A 184 -5.98 8.66 -10.44
CA VAL A 184 -5.38 9.19 -11.69
C VAL A 184 -6.28 8.98 -12.90
N ASP A 185 -7.58 8.68 -12.65
CA ASP A 185 -8.62 8.46 -13.65
C ASP A 185 -8.32 7.31 -14.63
N GLU A 186 -7.52 6.34 -14.20
CA GLU A 186 -7.25 5.13 -14.97
C GLU A 186 -8.24 4.02 -14.60
N SER A 187 -8.62 3.20 -15.58
CA SER A 187 -9.46 2.02 -15.36
C SER A 187 -8.71 0.97 -14.51
N PRO A 188 -9.20 0.62 -13.31
CA PRO A 188 -8.56 -0.40 -12.48
C PRO A 188 -8.38 -1.73 -13.19
N VAL A 189 -9.36 -2.15 -14.00
CA VAL A 189 -9.29 -3.42 -14.73
C VAL A 189 -8.13 -3.45 -15.71
N HIS A 190 -7.94 -2.38 -16.49
CA HIS A 190 -6.85 -2.30 -17.45
C HIS A 190 -5.50 -2.23 -16.75
N ALA A 191 -5.40 -1.41 -15.72
CA ALA A 191 -4.16 -1.23 -14.96
C ALA A 191 -3.74 -2.50 -14.23
N VAL A 192 -4.66 -3.16 -13.52
CA VAL A 192 -4.38 -4.44 -12.84
C VAL A 192 -4.01 -5.52 -13.85
N SER A 193 -4.73 -5.62 -14.99
CA SER A 193 -4.39 -6.59 -16.04
C SER A 193 -2.96 -6.40 -16.58
N ARG A 194 -2.52 -5.16 -16.71
CA ARG A 194 -1.18 -4.81 -17.19
C ARG A 194 -0.08 -5.15 -16.16
N LEU A 195 -0.33 -4.84 -14.88
CA LEU A 195 0.69 -4.92 -13.83
C LEU A 195 0.69 -6.23 -13.05
N ALA A 196 -0.38 -7.01 -13.10
CA ALA A 196 -0.51 -8.28 -12.36
C ALA A 196 0.67 -9.25 -12.52
N PRO A 197 1.35 -9.38 -13.70
CA PRO A 197 2.53 -10.23 -13.83
C PRO A 197 3.72 -9.81 -12.96
N PHE A 198 3.75 -8.57 -12.46
CA PHE A 198 4.84 -8.00 -11.67
C PHE A 198 4.48 -7.85 -10.19
N ALA A 199 3.23 -8.21 -9.81
CA ALA A 199 2.71 -8.06 -8.47
C ALA A 199 3.35 -9.05 -7.48
N GLU A 200 3.82 -8.55 -6.37
CA GLU A 200 4.25 -9.33 -5.19
C GLU A 200 3.19 -9.27 -4.08
N TYR A 201 2.44 -8.18 -4.02
CA TYR A 201 1.45 -7.90 -3.00
C TYR A 201 0.33 -7.04 -3.57
N VAL A 202 -0.88 -7.18 -3.04
CA VAL A 202 -2.05 -6.45 -3.57
C VAL A 202 -2.81 -5.81 -2.42
N HIS A 203 -3.10 -4.51 -2.54
CA HIS A 203 -4.06 -3.81 -1.70
C HIS A 203 -5.46 -3.86 -2.32
N ILE A 204 -6.42 -4.19 -1.49
CA ILE A 204 -7.84 -4.13 -1.83
C ILE A 204 -8.43 -2.91 -1.14
N LYS A 205 -8.74 -1.91 -1.94
CA LYS A 205 -9.32 -0.63 -1.57
C LYS A 205 -10.51 -0.35 -2.47
N ASP A 206 -11.50 0.39 -1.97
CA ASP A 206 -12.66 0.76 -2.76
C ASP A 206 -13.02 2.24 -2.57
N PHE A 207 -13.60 2.84 -3.59
CA PHE A 207 -13.98 4.25 -3.61
C PHE A 207 -15.36 4.45 -4.20
N HIS A 208 -16.11 5.39 -3.63
CA HIS A 208 -17.23 6.04 -4.31
C HIS A 208 -16.69 7.09 -5.29
N VAL A 209 -17.21 7.06 -6.52
CA VAL A 209 -16.81 7.98 -7.59
C VAL A 209 -17.95 8.96 -7.88
N LYS A 210 -17.63 10.26 -7.97
CA LYS A 210 -18.51 11.32 -8.45
C LYS A 210 -17.87 12.04 -9.62
N SER A 211 -18.69 12.37 -10.60
CA SER A 211 -18.25 13.08 -11.80
C SER A 211 -17.81 14.51 -11.46
N GLY A 212 -16.64 14.92 -11.95
CA GLY A 212 -16.18 16.31 -11.89
C GLY A 212 -16.99 17.30 -12.72
N ARG A 213 -18.01 16.82 -13.46
CA ARG A 213 -18.98 17.67 -14.18
C ARG A 213 -20.06 18.21 -13.23
N GLU A 214 -20.20 17.65 -12.04
CA GLU A 214 -21.14 18.07 -11.03
C GLU A 214 -20.46 18.97 -10.00
N ALA A 215 -21.26 19.65 -9.15
CA ALA A 215 -20.71 20.40 -8.03
C ALA A 215 -19.96 19.46 -7.08
N THR A 216 -18.96 20.01 -6.36
CA THR A 216 -18.24 19.23 -5.35
C THR A 216 -19.19 18.57 -4.37
N PRO A 217 -19.03 17.28 -4.06
CA PRO A 217 -19.87 16.59 -3.08
C PRO A 217 -19.63 17.05 -1.63
N GLY A 218 -18.58 17.82 -1.37
CA GLY A 218 -18.25 18.35 -0.05
C GLY A 218 -17.29 17.44 0.74
N GLU A 219 -17.47 17.44 2.06
CA GLU A 219 -16.59 16.79 3.01
C GLU A 219 -16.40 15.28 2.73
N GLY A 220 -15.19 14.79 2.96
CA GLY A 220 -14.78 13.39 2.76
C GLY A 220 -14.44 13.05 1.31
N PHE A 221 -14.71 13.92 0.33
CA PHE A 221 -14.29 13.72 -1.05
C PHE A 221 -13.01 14.50 -1.37
N PHE A 222 -12.11 13.86 -2.11
CA PHE A 222 -10.93 14.48 -2.69
C PHE A 222 -10.98 14.40 -4.22
N GLN A 223 -10.20 15.27 -4.87
CA GLN A 223 -10.22 15.38 -6.33
C GLN A 223 -9.15 14.47 -6.95
N THR A 224 -9.54 13.75 -8.01
CA THR A 224 -8.62 12.96 -8.85
C THR A 224 -7.75 13.89 -9.71
N ARG A 225 -6.74 13.31 -10.37
CA ARG A 225 -5.87 14.03 -11.32
C ARG A 225 -6.68 14.71 -12.44
N GLY A 226 -7.71 14.07 -12.96
CA GLY A 226 -8.56 14.55 -14.05
C GLY A 226 -9.77 15.37 -13.59
N GLY A 227 -9.96 15.55 -12.28
CA GLY A 227 -10.99 16.42 -11.73
C GLY A 227 -12.29 15.72 -11.30
N ASN A 228 -12.37 14.39 -11.31
CA ASN A 228 -13.44 13.65 -10.65
C ASN A 228 -13.27 13.70 -9.13
N PHE A 229 -14.24 13.20 -8.38
CA PHE A 229 -14.19 13.16 -6.92
C PHE A 229 -14.27 11.72 -6.43
N LEU A 230 -13.41 11.39 -5.45
CA LEU A 230 -13.37 10.09 -4.79
C LEU A 230 -13.59 10.25 -3.30
N ARG A 231 -14.23 9.27 -2.71
CA ARG A 231 -14.32 9.06 -1.26
C ARG A 231 -14.11 7.59 -0.97
N GLY A 232 -13.30 7.25 0.01
CA GLY A 232 -13.13 5.88 0.48
C GLY A 232 -14.48 5.22 0.79
N ALA A 233 -14.58 3.92 0.54
CA ALA A 233 -15.77 3.13 0.73
C ALA A 233 -15.47 1.81 1.43
N ILE A 234 -16.47 1.21 2.07
CA ILE A 234 -16.42 -0.21 2.45
C ILE A 234 -16.15 -1.04 1.19
N ILE A 235 -15.17 -1.93 1.22
CA ILE A 235 -14.79 -2.75 0.08
C ILE A 235 -15.99 -3.57 -0.40
N GLY A 236 -16.31 -3.43 -1.68
CA GLY A 236 -17.50 -4.02 -2.32
C GLY A 236 -18.74 -3.11 -2.34
N HIS A 237 -18.68 -1.93 -1.69
CA HIS A 237 -19.76 -0.93 -1.74
C HIS A 237 -19.45 0.23 -2.70
N GLY A 238 -18.20 0.34 -3.15
CA GLY A 238 -17.75 1.39 -4.03
C GLY A 238 -17.88 1.07 -5.52
N ASN A 239 -17.04 1.71 -6.30
CA ASN A 239 -17.06 1.65 -7.75
C ASN A 239 -15.85 0.91 -8.35
N VAL A 240 -14.93 0.39 -7.53
CA VAL A 240 -13.83 -0.45 -8.03
C VAL A 240 -14.40 -1.78 -8.52
N PRO A 241 -14.13 -2.19 -9.76
CA PRO A 241 -14.64 -3.44 -10.31
C PRO A 241 -13.84 -4.65 -9.79
N LEU A 242 -13.96 -4.93 -8.49
CA LEU A 242 -13.15 -5.90 -7.74
C LEU A 242 -13.14 -7.30 -8.40
N THR A 243 -14.30 -7.79 -8.82
CA THR A 243 -14.42 -9.09 -9.51
C THR A 243 -13.53 -9.17 -10.74
N GLN A 244 -13.48 -8.11 -11.56
CA GLN A 244 -12.66 -8.08 -12.77
C GLN A 244 -11.17 -7.95 -12.42
N CYS A 245 -10.83 -7.19 -11.38
CA CYS A 245 -9.46 -7.08 -10.87
C CYS A 245 -8.96 -8.44 -10.36
N PHE A 246 -9.77 -9.17 -9.58
CA PHE A 246 -9.43 -10.51 -9.11
C PHE A 246 -9.26 -11.51 -10.26
N ASN A 247 -10.11 -11.44 -11.28
CA ASN A 247 -9.95 -12.27 -12.48
C ASN A 247 -8.63 -11.98 -13.20
N SER A 248 -8.22 -10.71 -13.31
CA SER A 248 -6.93 -10.33 -13.91
C SER A 248 -5.75 -10.88 -13.11
N LEU A 249 -5.78 -10.76 -11.77
CA LEU A 249 -4.78 -11.34 -10.88
C LEU A 249 -4.71 -12.87 -11.04
N LYS A 250 -5.84 -13.56 -11.03
CA LYS A 250 -5.90 -15.00 -11.23
C LYS A 250 -5.32 -15.42 -12.58
N ASN A 251 -5.71 -14.74 -13.65
CA ASN A 251 -5.25 -15.06 -15.00
C ASN A 251 -3.73 -14.83 -15.17
N SER A 252 -3.12 -13.94 -14.39
CA SER A 252 -1.67 -13.75 -14.34
C SER A 252 -0.93 -14.81 -13.52
N GLY A 253 -1.66 -15.68 -12.82
CA GLY A 253 -1.09 -16.68 -11.92
C GLY A 253 -0.68 -16.12 -10.54
N TYR A 254 -1.23 -14.96 -10.14
CA TYR A 254 -0.93 -14.36 -8.83
C TYR A 254 -1.29 -15.30 -7.67
N GLN A 255 -0.36 -15.49 -6.74
CA GLN A 255 -0.51 -16.34 -5.56
C GLN A 255 -0.04 -15.65 -4.26
N GLY A 256 0.23 -14.36 -4.33
CA GLY A 256 0.65 -13.55 -3.19
C GLY A 256 -0.48 -13.28 -2.19
N ASP A 257 -0.14 -12.59 -1.12
CA ASP A 257 -1.10 -12.14 -0.12
C ASP A 257 -1.87 -10.92 -0.63
N VAL A 258 -3.05 -10.68 -0.07
CA VAL A 258 -3.81 -9.44 -0.27
C VAL A 258 -4.01 -8.73 1.06
N ALA A 259 -3.99 -7.40 1.09
CA ALA A 259 -4.33 -6.63 2.27
C ALA A 259 -5.58 -5.79 2.06
N ILE A 260 -6.39 -5.70 3.07
CA ILE A 260 -7.49 -4.74 3.14
C ILE A 260 -6.93 -3.41 3.61
N GLU A 261 -7.18 -2.37 2.82
CA GLU A 261 -6.88 -0.99 3.17
C GLU A 261 -8.17 -0.17 3.11
N PHE A 262 -8.83 -0.03 4.26
CA PHE A 262 -10.09 0.69 4.40
C PHE A 262 -9.84 2.18 4.65
N GLU A 263 -10.46 3.03 3.84
CA GLU A 263 -10.38 4.50 3.94
C GLU A 263 -11.76 5.17 3.97
N GLY A 264 -12.83 4.43 4.26
CA GLY A 264 -14.18 4.96 4.30
C GLY A 264 -14.42 5.93 5.45
N MET A 265 -15.50 6.70 5.38
CA MET A 265 -15.97 7.58 6.46
C MET A 265 -16.87 6.86 7.47
N GLU A 266 -17.26 5.63 7.17
CA GLU A 266 -18.07 4.78 8.01
C GLU A 266 -17.31 4.45 9.32
N ASP A 267 -18.03 3.97 10.34
CA ASP A 267 -17.39 3.45 11.55
C ASP A 267 -16.25 2.50 11.19
N ASN A 268 -15.07 2.75 11.74
CA ASN A 268 -13.84 2.09 11.29
C ASN A 268 -13.88 0.58 11.53
N ARG A 269 -14.38 0.15 12.71
CA ARG A 269 -14.44 -1.26 13.07
C ARG A 269 -15.43 -2.01 12.21
N GLU A 270 -16.61 -1.43 11.99
CA GLU A 270 -17.65 -2.01 11.18
C GLU A 270 -17.29 -2.01 9.69
N GLY A 271 -16.67 -0.93 9.20
CA GLY A 271 -16.18 -0.83 7.81
C GLY A 271 -15.13 -1.89 7.49
N ILE A 272 -14.16 -2.10 8.38
CA ILE A 272 -13.13 -3.13 8.22
C ILE A 272 -13.75 -4.54 8.28
N ARG A 273 -14.64 -4.78 9.24
CA ARG A 273 -15.31 -6.09 9.39
C ARG A 273 -16.10 -6.47 8.13
N ILE A 274 -16.93 -5.56 7.63
CA ILE A 274 -17.72 -5.80 6.40
C ILE A 274 -16.80 -5.98 5.19
N SER A 275 -15.74 -5.17 5.08
CA SER A 275 -14.74 -5.29 4.02
C SER A 275 -14.09 -6.68 4.02
N LEU A 276 -13.72 -7.19 5.19
CA LEU A 276 -13.14 -8.53 5.33
C LEU A 276 -14.12 -9.64 4.88
N GLU A 277 -15.39 -9.55 5.27
CA GLU A 277 -16.42 -10.51 4.86
C GLU A 277 -16.61 -10.49 3.33
N ASN A 278 -16.69 -9.29 2.74
CA ASN A 278 -16.87 -9.13 1.30
C ASN A 278 -15.65 -9.67 0.50
N VAL A 279 -14.43 -9.36 0.96
CA VAL A 279 -13.21 -9.86 0.31
C VAL A 279 -13.11 -11.39 0.44
N ARG A 280 -13.39 -11.96 1.61
CA ARG A 280 -13.39 -13.41 1.81
C ARG A 280 -14.34 -14.12 0.86
N LYS A 281 -15.55 -13.60 0.73
CA LYS A 281 -16.56 -14.17 -0.18
C LYS A 281 -16.07 -14.14 -1.63
N GLN A 282 -15.52 -13.02 -2.09
CA GLN A 282 -15.03 -12.89 -3.45
C GLN A 282 -13.78 -13.74 -3.70
N LEU A 283 -12.78 -13.74 -2.79
CA LEU A 283 -11.60 -14.57 -2.92
C LEU A 283 -11.91 -16.07 -2.93
N PHE A 284 -12.86 -16.50 -2.11
CA PHE A 284 -13.33 -17.89 -2.11
C PHE A 284 -13.91 -18.30 -3.46
N GLU A 285 -14.68 -17.42 -4.09
CA GLU A 285 -15.28 -17.68 -5.40
C GLU A 285 -14.26 -17.70 -6.56
N TYR A 286 -13.21 -16.87 -6.49
CA TYR A 286 -12.34 -16.58 -7.63
C TYR A 286 -10.90 -17.08 -7.53
N LEU A 287 -10.29 -17.11 -6.35
CA LEU A 287 -8.90 -17.54 -6.21
C LEU A 287 -8.74 -19.02 -5.81
N GLN A 288 -9.77 -19.66 -5.29
CA GLN A 288 -9.72 -21.08 -4.88
C GLN A 288 -10.23 -22.07 -5.95
N LYS A 289 -10.79 -21.58 -7.04
CA LYS A 289 -11.16 -22.37 -8.21
C LYS A 289 -10.11 -22.29 -9.29
#